data_a2c014e244c077411a10af5fafe2429c
#
_entry.id   a2c014e244c077411a10af5fafe2429c
#
_cell.length_a   1.000
_cell.length_b   1.000
_cell.length_c   1.000
_cell.angle_alpha   90.00
_cell.angle_beta   90.00
_cell.angle_gamma   90.00
#
_symmetry.space_group_name_H-M   'P 1'
#
loop_
_entity.id
_entity.type
_entity.pdbx_description
1 polymer ?
#
loop_
_entity_poly.entity_id
_entity_poly.type
_entity_poly.pdbx_seq_one_letter_code
_entity_poly.pdbx_strand_id
1 'polypeptide(L)'
;MRFMLHTALRLALMMPAAVIAADLGIMPVAVQLGPQHDRATVQIVNHGTTPMILQAEAIAWQRHNGVDRDTPTSDLIVNPPVFTVQPGRTQIVRLGLRRASAEAAKESTYRLVLREVPAPQDAETHAVQGNVRVLVALRLPVYVAPAVVARDERWQLRRQADGAVVAEVSNAGNVHLKIATLRLHDGVTAQTLSAEAIVGAVLFPGEARSIQLKPNAALGSGPHTLEVLTDRGPQYVALSLPSD
;
A
#
# COMPACT_ATOMS: atom_id res chain seq x y z
N MET A 1 1.97 -76.36 -1.67
CA MET A 1 2.58 -75.46 -0.67
C MET A 1 2.70 -74.06 -1.31
N ARG A 2 1.75 -73.17 -1.08
CA ARG A 2 1.68 -71.84 -1.71
C ARG A 2 2.08 -70.80 -0.64
N PHE A 3 3.23 -70.15 -0.85
CA PHE A 3 3.64 -69.00 -0.05
C PHE A 3 2.98 -67.73 -0.64
N MET A 4 2.08 -67.14 0.13
CA MET A 4 1.56 -65.79 -0.11
C MET A 4 2.51 -64.76 0.50
N LEU A 5 3.14 -63.95 -0.39
CA LEU A 5 3.99 -62.83 -0.03
C LEU A 5 3.09 -61.58 0.13
N HIS A 6 2.90 -61.10 1.37
CA HIS A 6 2.14 -59.88 1.67
C HIS A 6 3.08 -58.69 1.55
N THR A 7 3.00 -57.95 0.46
CA THR A 7 3.68 -56.67 0.28
C THR A 7 2.85 -55.57 0.94
N ALA A 8 3.24 -55.13 2.13
CA ALA A 8 2.62 -53.97 2.82
C ALA A 8 3.16 -52.68 2.20
N LEU A 9 2.36 -52.03 1.37
CA LEU A 9 2.63 -50.68 0.82
C LEU A 9 2.45 -49.64 1.93
N ARG A 10 3.55 -49.13 2.46
CA ARG A 10 3.53 -47.98 3.41
C ARG A 10 3.28 -46.70 2.63
N LEU A 11 2.05 -46.22 2.64
CA LEU A 11 1.67 -44.89 2.18
C LEU A 11 2.21 -43.88 3.18
N ALA A 12 3.31 -43.21 2.88
CA ALA A 12 3.82 -42.11 3.67
C ALA A 12 2.90 -40.91 3.50
N LEU A 13 2.12 -40.59 4.53
CA LEU A 13 1.26 -39.42 4.62
C LEU A 13 2.18 -38.18 4.71
N MET A 14 2.42 -37.49 3.60
CA MET A 14 3.04 -36.16 3.60
C MET A 14 2.02 -35.18 4.19
N MET A 15 2.14 -34.88 5.49
CA MET A 15 1.44 -33.76 6.09
C MET A 15 1.99 -32.45 5.49
N PRO A 16 1.15 -31.59 4.90
CA PRO A 16 1.60 -30.27 4.50
C PRO A 16 2.05 -29.51 5.76
N ALA A 17 3.29 -29.04 5.77
CA ALA A 17 3.75 -28.11 6.78
C ALA A 17 2.91 -26.83 6.67
N ALA A 18 2.10 -26.52 7.68
CA ALA A 18 1.39 -25.25 7.75
C ALA A 18 2.42 -24.12 7.83
N VAL A 19 2.52 -23.34 6.77
CA VAL A 19 3.29 -22.09 6.78
C VAL A 19 2.50 -21.13 7.69
N ILE A 20 3.00 -20.91 8.89
CA ILE A 20 2.44 -19.91 9.82
C ILE A 20 2.86 -18.55 9.24
N ALA A 21 1.96 -17.89 8.50
CA ALA A 21 2.10 -16.50 8.16
C ALA A 21 2.02 -15.67 9.45
N ALA A 22 2.85 -14.63 9.55
CA ALA A 22 2.78 -13.71 10.69
C ALA A 22 1.40 -13.03 10.73
N ASP A 23 0.62 -13.37 11.73
CA ASP A 23 -0.78 -12.97 11.86
C ASP A 23 -0.86 -11.65 12.62
N LEU A 24 -0.51 -10.56 11.93
CA LEU A 24 -0.44 -9.21 12.48
C LEU A 24 -1.54 -8.33 11.88
N GLY A 25 -2.48 -7.90 12.73
CA GLY A 25 -3.49 -6.90 12.37
C GLY A 25 -2.98 -5.49 12.62
N ILE A 26 -3.20 -4.57 11.69
CA ILE A 26 -2.81 -3.15 11.82
C ILE A 26 -3.96 -2.26 11.38
N MET A 27 -4.29 -1.27 12.21
CA MET A 27 -5.34 -0.29 11.91
C MET A 27 -4.99 1.10 12.49
N PRO A 28 -5.04 2.16 11.69
CA PRO A 28 -5.28 2.19 10.24
C PRO A 28 -4.04 1.74 9.44
N VAL A 29 -4.21 1.39 8.18
CA VAL A 29 -3.11 1.03 7.25
C VAL A 29 -2.44 2.23 6.59
N ALA A 30 -2.97 3.43 6.83
CA ALA A 30 -2.40 4.72 6.43
C ALA A 30 -2.75 5.76 7.48
N VAL A 31 -1.83 6.65 7.79
CA VAL A 31 -1.99 7.70 8.81
C VAL A 31 -2.08 9.06 8.14
N GLN A 32 -3.05 9.86 8.57
CA GLN A 32 -3.23 11.25 8.14
C GLN A 32 -2.96 12.17 9.32
N LEU A 33 -2.06 13.13 9.14
CA LEU A 33 -1.72 14.18 10.07
C LEU A 33 -1.86 15.55 9.38
N GLY A 34 -1.84 16.61 10.14
CA GLY A 34 -1.90 17.98 9.63
C GLY A 34 -1.97 18.99 10.75
N PRO A 35 -2.11 20.30 10.43
CA PRO A 35 -2.10 21.38 11.42
C PRO A 35 -3.16 21.27 12.52
N GLN A 36 -4.32 20.68 12.19
CA GLN A 36 -5.44 20.51 13.14
C GLN A 36 -5.42 19.15 13.84
N HIS A 37 -4.63 18.19 13.33
CA HIS A 37 -4.51 16.82 13.83
C HIS A 37 -3.04 16.41 13.83
N ASP A 38 -2.29 16.93 14.81
CA ASP A 38 -0.85 16.73 14.93
C ASP A 38 -0.47 15.38 15.55
N ARG A 39 -1.46 14.56 15.91
CA ARG A 39 -1.28 13.24 16.56
C ARG A 39 -2.18 12.19 15.94
N ALA A 40 -1.69 10.97 15.92
CA ALA A 40 -2.45 9.80 15.52
C ALA A 40 -2.06 8.58 16.34
N THR A 41 -2.89 7.54 16.27
CA THR A 41 -2.62 6.24 16.87
C THR A 41 -2.75 5.14 15.82
N VAL A 42 -1.88 4.13 15.92
CA VAL A 42 -1.95 2.90 15.15
C VAL A 42 -2.09 1.75 16.13
N GLN A 43 -3.10 0.93 15.94
CA GLN A 43 -3.32 -0.30 16.70
C GLN A 43 -2.63 -1.45 15.99
N ILE A 44 -1.90 -2.25 16.75
CA ILE A 44 -1.19 -3.43 16.27
C ILE A 44 -1.68 -4.61 17.11
N VAL A 45 -2.30 -5.59 16.44
CA VAL A 45 -2.89 -6.77 17.07
C VAL A 45 -2.07 -7.99 16.67
N ASN A 46 -1.64 -8.78 17.64
CA ASN A 46 -1.00 -10.06 17.38
C ASN A 46 -2.07 -11.18 17.40
N HIS A 47 -2.45 -11.66 16.21
CA HIS A 47 -3.37 -12.79 16.06
C HIS A 47 -2.66 -14.15 16.11
N GLY A 48 -1.32 -14.14 16.14
CA GLY A 48 -0.50 -15.34 16.25
C GLY A 48 -0.51 -15.95 17.66
N THR A 49 0.22 -17.03 17.83
CA THR A 49 0.29 -17.81 19.09
C THR A 49 1.54 -17.51 19.92
N THR A 50 2.50 -16.74 19.39
CA THR A 50 3.76 -16.40 20.06
C THR A 50 3.89 -14.89 20.27
N PRO A 51 4.57 -14.42 21.34
CA PRO A 51 4.87 -13.02 21.53
C PRO A 51 5.72 -12.48 20.36
N MET A 52 5.44 -11.24 19.94
CA MET A 52 6.17 -10.57 18.87
C MET A 52 6.81 -9.28 19.40
N ILE A 53 8.12 -9.13 19.22
CA ILE A 53 8.85 -7.91 19.56
C ILE A 53 8.93 -7.06 18.30
N LEU A 54 8.46 -5.82 18.37
CA LEU A 54 8.47 -4.89 17.24
C LEU A 54 9.25 -3.63 17.60
N GLN A 55 10.05 -3.18 16.63
CA GLN A 55 10.64 -1.85 16.59
C GLN A 55 9.82 -0.97 15.68
N ALA A 56 9.46 0.24 16.13
CA ALA A 56 8.71 1.23 15.39
C ALA A 56 9.53 2.51 15.21
N GLU A 57 9.68 2.96 13.98
CA GLU A 57 10.36 4.20 13.64
C GLU A 57 9.65 4.95 12.53
N ALA A 58 9.81 6.27 12.48
CA ALA A 58 9.37 7.08 11.34
C ALA A 58 10.56 7.40 10.44
N ILE A 59 10.35 7.33 9.14
CA ILE A 59 11.30 7.74 8.12
C ILE A 59 10.63 8.69 7.13
N ALA A 60 11.35 9.67 6.59
CA ALA A 60 10.87 10.51 5.51
C ALA A 60 10.85 9.68 4.22
N TRP A 61 9.76 9.82 3.47
CA TRP A 61 9.54 9.12 2.22
C TRP A 61 9.40 10.14 1.09
N GLN A 62 10.34 10.12 0.17
CA GLN A 62 10.36 11.00 -1.00
C GLN A 62 10.46 10.15 -2.26
N ARG A 63 10.09 10.74 -3.40
CA ARG A 63 10.27 10.10 -4.70
C ARG A 63 10.99 11.05 -5.65
N HIS A 64 12.08 10.54 -6.25
CA HIS A 64 12.84 11.26 -7.26
C HIS A 64 12.93 10.39 -8.51
N ASN A 65 12.49 10.93 -9.65
CA ASN A 65 12.49 10.22 -10.95
C ASN A 65 11.81 8.84 -10.86
N GLY A 66 10.68 8.76 -10.15
CA GLY A 66 9.90 7.52 -9.98
C GLY A 66 10.48 6.53 -8.98
N VAL A 67 11.62 6.83 -8.34
CA VAL A 67 12.28 5.95 -7.36
C VAL A 67 12.05 6.48 -5.95
N ASP A 68 11.50 5.61 -5.09
CA ASP A 68 11.29 5.91 -3.67
C ASP A 68 12.63 6.00 -2.93
N ARG A 69 12.76 7.02 -2.08
CA ARG A 69 13.89 7.23 -1.18
C ARG A 69 13.39 7.39 0.25
N ASP A 70 13.94 6.57 1.12
CA ASP A 70 13.69 6.61 2.55
C ASP A 70 14.90 7.22 3.25
N THR A 71 14.68 8.24 4.09
CA THR A 71 15.73 8.92 4.86
C THR A 71 15.31 9.06 6.32
N PRO A 72 16.26 9.04 7.28
CA PRO A 72 15.95 9.33 8.68
C PRO A 72 15.26 10.69 8.83
N THR A 73 14.33 10.79 9.79
CA THR A 73 13.65 12.04 10.10
C THR A 73 13.49 12.24 11.60
N SER A 74 13.45 13.49 12.02
CA SER A 74 13.06 13.89 13.36
C SER A 74 11.71 14.61 13.40
N ASP A 75 11.02 14.72 12.28
CA ASP A 75 9.74 15.45 12.15
C ASP A 75 8.60 14.76 12.85
N LEU A 76 8.67 13.44 12.98
CA LEU A 76 7.69 12.62 13.66
C LEU A 76 8.29 11.95 14.89
N ILE A 77 7.51 11.94 15.96
CA ILE A 77 7.80 11.18 17.18
C ILE A 77 6.95 9.92 17.17
N VAL A 78 7.58 8.77 17.39
CA VAL A 78 6.91 7.46 17.49
C VAL A 78 7.09 6.94 18.92
N ASN A 79 5.99 6.54 19.57
CA ASN A 79 6.02 6.04 20.93
C ASN A 79 4.98 4.91 21.15
N PRO A 80 5.40 3.76 21.71
CA PRO A 80 6.77 3.36 22.07
C PRO A 80 7.62 2.99 20.84
N PRO A 81 8.95 3.19 20.87
CA PRO A 81 9.83 2.84 19.76
C PRO A 81 10.14 1.33 19.69
N VAL A 82 10.04 0.62 20.82
CA VAL A 82 10.18 -0.84 20.90
C VAL A 82 9.14 -1.37 21.88
N PHE A 83 8.49 -2.47 21.54
CA PHE A 83 7.44 -3.06 22.36
C PHE A 83 7.23 -4.53 22.02
N THR A 84 6.62 -5.27 22.97
CA THR A 84 6.18 -6.65 22.77
C THR A 84 4.67 -6.71 22.68
N VAL A 85 4.14 -7.38 21.65
CA VAL A 85 2.71 -7.66 21.50
C VAL A 85 2.48 -9.14 21.84
N GLN A 86 1.82 -9.40 22.96
CA GLN A 86 1.48 -10.76 23.37
C GLN A 86 0.40 -11.36 22.46
N PRO A 87 0.29 -12.69 22.35
CA PRO A 87 -0.78 -13.36 21.60
C PRO A 87 -2.16 -12.84 21.98
N GLY A 88 -2.99 -12.52 20.98
CA GLY A 88 -4.33 -11.99 21.16
C GLY A 88 -4.42 -10.59 21.77
N ARG A 89 -3.29 -9.89 21.96
CA ARG A 89 -3.26 -8.54 22.54
C ARG A 89 -3.06 -7.47 21.50
N THR A 90 -3.46 -6.25 21.87
CA THR A 90 -3.31 -5.04 21.07
C THR A 90 -2.30 -4.11 21.72
N GLN A 91 -1.37 -3.59 20.91
CA GLN A 91 -0.49 -2.48 21.26
C GLN A 91 -0.88 -1.23 20.49
N ILE A 92 -0.92 -0.11 21.19
CA ILE A 92 -1.12 1.21 20.56
C ILE A 92 0.22 1.89 20.36
N VAL A 93 0.52 2.26 19.13
CA VAL A 93 1.67 3.11 18.77
C VAL A 93 1.13 4.52 18.48
N ARG A 94 1.71 5.53 19.11
CA ARG A 94 1.34 6.93 18.95
C ARG A 94 2.35 7.63 18.06
N LEU A 95 1.83 8.42 17.12
CA LEU A 95 2.62 9.32 16.29
C LEU A 95 2.30 10.76 16.70
N GLY A 96 3.33 11.59 16.77
CA GLY A 96 3.20 13.03 17.02
C GLY A 96 4.04 13.82 16.03
N LEU A 97 3.47 14.88 15.45
CA LEU A 97 4.15 15.78 14.52
C LEU A 97 4.87 16.87 15.30
N ARG A 98 6.12 17.19 14.95
CA ARG A 98 6.82 18.39 15.44
C ARG A 98 6.33 19.62 14.68
N ARG A 99 6.17 20.75 15.38
CA ARG A 99 5.58 21.99 14.82
C ARG A 99 6.21 22.49 13.52
N ALA A 100 7.52 22.30 13.34
CA ALA A 100 8.24 22.81 12.18
C ALA A 100 7.79 22.19 10.82
N SER A 101 7.19 20.99 10.84
CA SER A 101 6.75 20.31 9.62
C SER A 101 5.35 20.71 9.16
N ALA A 102 4.55 21.40 10.03
CA ALA A 102 3.15 21.74 9.74
C ALA A 102 2.97 22.95 8.79
N GLU A 103 4.05 23.66 8.44
CA GLU A 103 4.01 24.90 7.63
C GLU A 103 4.35 24.66 6.14
N ALA A 104 4.50 23.41 5.72
CA ALA A 104 4.85 23.09 4.35
C ALA A 104 3.74 23.54 3.37
N ALA A 105 4.12 24.09 2.21
CA ALA A 105 3.18 24.43 1.14
C ALA A 105 2.60 23.20 0.44
N LYS A 106 3.29 22.06 0.53
CA LYS A 106 2.88 20.75 0.00
C LYS A 106 2.87 19.72 1.11
N GLU A 107 2.11 18.66 0.91
CA GLU A 107 2.08 17.49 1.77
C GLU A 107 3.49 16.92 1.98
N SER A 108 3.83 16.66 3.24
CA SER A 108 5.04 15.93 3.59
C SER A 108 4.70 14.45 3.78
N THR A 109 5.55 13.57 3.27
CA THR A 109 5.30 12.14 3.25
C THR A 109 6.34 11.38 4.05
N TYR A 110 5.84 10.44 4.86
CA TYR A 110 6.67 9.61 5.75
C TYR A 110 6.16 8.18 5.72
N ARG A 111 6.93 7.29 6.33
CA ARG A 111 6.53 5.91 6.62
C ARG A 111 6.72 5.61 8.09
N LEU A 112 5.72 5.03 8.71
CA LEU A 112 5.89 4.29 9.96
C LEU A 112 6.40 2.90 9.59
N VAL A 113 7.61 2.59 10.00
CA VAL A 113 8.24 1.30 9.75
C VAL A 113 8.15 0.48 11.03
N LEU A 114 7.54 -0.70 10.92
CA LEU A 114 7.45 -1.70 11.98
C LEU A 114 8.32 -2.88 11.58
N ARG A 115 9.36 -3.18 12.37
CA ARG A 115 10.25 -4.32 12.13
C ARG A 115 10.15 -5.30 13.28
N GLU A 116 9.97 -6.56 12.97
CA GLU A 116 10.07 -7.63 13.95
C GLU A 116 11.55 -7.81 14.35
N VAL A 117 11.77 -7.87 15.66
CA VAL A 117 13.09 -8.11 16.25
C VAL A 117 13.10 -9.55 16.80
N PRO A 118 14.07 -10.37 16.38
CA PRO A 118 14.21 -11.74 16.92
C PRO A 118 14.42 -11.71 18.43
N ALA A 119 13.78 -12.64 19.17
CA ALA A 119 14.08 -12.81 20.59
C ALA A 119 15.51 -13.32 20.76
N PRO A 120 16.26 -12.84 21.78
CA PRO A 120 17.67 -13.21 21.98
C PRO A 120 17.92 -14.72 22.11
N GLN A 121 16.96 -15.46 22.66
CA GLN A 121 17.06 -16.91 22.87
C GLN A 121 16.97 -17.73 21.56
N ASP A 122 16.45 -17.14 20.48
CA ASP A 122 16.29 -17.83 19.21
C ASP A 122 17.59 -17.88 18.39
N ALA A 123 18.58 -17.03 18.70
CA ALA A 123 19.84 -16.98 17.98
C ALA A 123 20.73 -18.21 18.22
N GLU A 124 20.64 -18.82 19.41
CA GLU A 124 21.50 -19.95 19.78
C GLU A 124 20.93 -21.31 19.34
N THR A 125 19.61 -21.44 19.24
CA THR A 125 18.96 -22.74 18.94
C THR A 125 18.92 -23.06 17.44
N HIS A 126 19.16 -22.11 16.56
CA HIS A 126 18.99 -22.28 15.11
C HIS A 126 20.25 -22.71 14.35
N ALA A 127 21.41 -22.73 15.00
CA ALA A 127 22.68 -23.10 14.35
C ALA A 127 22.77 -24.60 13.94
N VAL A 128 21.87 -25.45 14.46
CA VAL A 128 22.02 -26.91 14.33
C VAL A 128 20.99 -27.57 13.42
N GLN A 129 19.88 -26.92 13.04
CA GLN A 129 18.77 -27.59 12.35
C GLN A 129 18.27 -26.95 11.04
N GLY A 130 18.95 -25.94 10.49
CA GLY A 130 18.58 -25.36 9.19
C GLY A 130 17.17 -24.74 9.15
N ASN A 131 16.64 -24.23 10.26
CA ASN A 131 15.35 -23.56 10.32
C ASN A 131 15.41 -22.17 9.68
N VAL A 132 14.54 -21.92 8.69
CA VAL A 132 14.34 -20.59 8.10
C VAL A 132 13.30 -19.85 8.91
N ARG A 133 13.68 -18.69 9.48
CA ARG A 133 12.75 -17.76 10.13
C ARG A 133 12.47 -16.58 9.20
N VAL A 134 11.19 -16.29 8.98
CA VAL A 134 10.74 -15.13 8.22
C VAL A 134 10.40 -14.02 9.22
N LEU A 135 11.08 -12.87 9.10
CA LEU A 135 10.79 -11.68 9.91
C LEU A 135 9.93 -10.70 9.13
N VAL A 136 8.99 -10.09 9.83
CA VAL A 136 8.06 -9.11 9.25
C VAL A 136 8.66 -7.71 9.29
N ALA A 137 8.61 -7.01 8.16
CA ALA A 137 8.91 -5.59 8.05
C ALA A 137 7.78 -4.88 7.28
N LEU A 138 7.02 -4.06 7.97
CA LEU A 138 5.87 -3.33 7.40
C LEU A 138 6.18 -1.85 7.31
N ARG A 139 5.69 -1.21 6.25
CA ARG A 139 5.84 0.21 5.99
C ARG A 139 4.47 0.83 5.74
N LEU A 140 3.97 1.57 6.70
CA LEU A 140 2.69 2.26 6.62
C LEU A 140 2.92 3.70 6.17
N PRO A 141 2.24 4.19 5.14
CA PRO A 141 2.32 5.58 4.73
C PRO A 141 1.76 6.50 5.82
N VAL A 142 2.46 7.61 6.06
CA VAL A 142 2.05 8.70 6.92
C VAL A 142 2.09 9.98 6.10
N TYR A 143 0.95 10.62 5.93
CA TYR A 143 0.78 11.85 5.17
C TYR A 143 0.54 13.02 6.11
N VAL A 144 1.28 14.10 5.93
CA VAL A 144 1.13 15.33 6.71
C VAL A 144 0.63 16.42 5.77
N ALA A 145 -0.66 16.71 5.85
CA ALA A 145 -1.30 17.68 4.99
C ALA A 145 -0.77 19.10 5.25
N PRO A 146 -0.65 19.95 4.21
CA PRO A 146 -0.37 21.38 4.37
C PRO A 146 -1.55 22.12 5.02
N ALA A 147 -1.32 23.34 5.46
CA ALA A 147 -2.36 24.18 6.08
C ALA A 147 -3.55 24.45 5.14
N VAL A 148 -3.27 24.61 3.85
CA VAL A 148 -4.28 24.78 2.80
C VAL A 148 -4.13 23.65 1.79
N VAL A 149 -5.13 22.78 1.72
CA VAL A 149 -5.17 21.67 0.78
C VAL A 149 -5.76 22.14 -0.55
N ALA A 150 -4.98 21.97 -1.63
CA ALA A 150 -5.41 22.21 -3.00
C ALA A 150 -5.28 20.91 -3.80
N ARG A 151 -6.36 20.47 -4.44
CA ARG A 151 -6.42 19.29 -5.30
C ARG A 151 -6.63 19.74 -6.74
N ASP A 152 -5.79 19.26 -7.63
CA ASP A 152 -5.88 19.54 -9.07
C ASP A 152 -5.37 18.30 -9.81
N GLU A 153 -6.27 17.34 -10.00
CA GLU A 153 -6.00 16.13 -10.78
C GLU A 153 -6.46 16.36 -12.22
N ARG A 154 -5.54 16.31 -13.18
CA ARG A 154 -5.83 16.53 -14.60
C ARG A 154 -5.75 15.21 -15.34
N TRP A 155 -6.84 14.83 -15.98
CA TRP A 155 -7.00 13.57 -16.70
C TRP A 155 -7.16 13.83 -18.20
N GLN A 156 -6.59 12.94 -19.01
CA GLN A 156 -6.81 12.90 -20.45
C GLN A 156 -6.75 11.47 -20.98
N LEU A 157 -7.49 11.21 -22.05
CA LEU A 157 -7.40 9.98 -22.82
C LEU A 157 -6.53 10.22 -24.05
N ARG A 158 -5.65 9.25 -24.34
CA ARG A 158 -4.82 9.29 -25.55
C ARG A 158 -4.81 7.95 -26.23
N ARG A 159 -4.83 7.97 -27.57
CA ARG A 159 -4.54 6.80 -28.39
C ARG A 159 -3.04 6.79 -28.68
N GLN A 160 -2.40 5.65 -28.49
CA GLN A 160 -1.00 5.43 -28.85
C GLN A 160 -0.91 5.01 -30.33
N ALA A 161 0.31 5.06 -30.89
CA ALA A 161 0.54 4.71 -32.30
C ALA A 161 0.20 3.24 -32.64
N ASP A 162 0.20 2.35 -31.65
CA ASP A 162 -0.21 0.95 -31.76
C ASP A 162 -1.73 0.74 -31.61
N GLY A 163 -2.51 1.81 -31.45
CA GLY A 163 -3.95 1.78 -31.23
C GLY A 163 -4.37 1.58 -29.78
N ALA A 164 -3.45 1.35 -28.84
CA ALA A 164 -3.74 1.23 -27.44
C ALA A 164 -4.25 2.56 -26.86
N VAL A 165 -5.19 2.50 -25.92
CA VAL A 165 -5.72 3.69 -25.24
C VAL A 165 -5.15 3.75 -23.82
N VAL A 166 -4.68 4.91 -23.46
CA VAL A 166 -4.13 5.21 -22.12
C VAL A 166 -4.91 6.34 -21.47
N ALA A 167 -5.14 6.21 -20.17
CA ALA A 167 -5.55 7.31 -19.31
C ALA A 167 -4.30 7.93 -18.71
N GLU A 168 -4.07 9.20 -19.00
CA GLU A 168 -2.97 9.96 -18.41
C GLU A 168 -3.51 10.83 -17.29
N VAL A 169 -2.82 10.84 -16.15
CA VAL A 169 -3.14 11.69 -15.01
C VAL A 169 -1.92 12.48 -14.59
N SER A 170 -2.11 13.75 -14.26
CA SER A 170 -1.12 14.58 -13.57
C SER A 170 -1.72 15.14 -12.29
N ASN A 171 -0.95 15.10 -11.20
CA ASN A 171 -1.32 15.70 -9.93
C ASN A 171 -0.69 17.10 -9.82
N ALA A 172 -1.44 18.14 -10.22
CA ALA A 172 -1.02 19.53 -10.11
C ALA A 172 -1.38 20.15 -8.73
N GLY A 173 -2.04 19.40 -7.85
CA GLY A 173 -2.36 19.78 -6.48
C GLY A 173 -1.16 19.76 -5.55
N ASN A 174 -1.43 19.92 -4.24
CA ASN A 174 -0.39 19.91 -3.20
C ASN A 174 -0.48 18.75 -2.21
N VAL A 175 -1.37 17.79 -2.44
CA VAL A 175 -1.52 16.54 -1.68
C VAL A 175 -1.48 15.35 -2.63
N HIS A 176 -1.20 14.16 -2.10
CA HIS A 176 -1.15 12.94 -2.91
C HIS A 176 -2.52 12.57 -3.50
N LEU A 177 -2.46 11.86 -4.61
CA LEU A 177 -3.59 11.17 -5.22
C LEU A 177 -3.35 9.66 -5.15
N LYS A 178 -4.23 8.93 -4.49
CA LYS A 178 -4.18 7.46 -4.47
C LYS A 178 -5.29 6.90 -5.33
N ILE A 179 -4.91 6.14 -6.35
CA ILE A 179 -5.83 5.52 -7.31
C ILE A 179 -5.91 4.02 -7.00
N ALA A 180 -7.14 3.51 -6.78
CA ALA A 180 -7.38 2.09 -6.56
C ALA A 180 -7.91 1.40 -7.83
N THR A 181 -8.84 2.03 -8.54
CA THR A 181 -9.46 1.46 -9.73
C THR A 181 -9.77 2.56 -10.73
N LEU A 182 -9.64 2.24 -12.01
CA LEU A 182 -10.17 3.03 -13.12
C LEU A 182 -11.23 2.21 -13.84
N ARG A 183 -12.35 2.84 -14.18
CA ARG A 183 -13.36 2.29 -15.10
C ARG A 183 -13.66 3.33 -16.17
N LEU A 184 -13.60 2.89 -17.42
CA LEU A 184 -14.01 3.72 -18.54
C LEU A 184 -15.42 3.34 -18.97
N HIS A 185 -16.27 4.33 -19.08
CA HIS A 185 -17.66 4.18 -19.56
C HIS A 185 -17.84 4.94 -20.86
N ASP A 186 -18.72 4.41 -21.70
CA ASP A 186 -19.23 5.17 -22.85
C ASP A 186 -19.97 6.41 -22.34
N GLY A 187 -19.68 7.57 -22.93
CA GLY A 187 -20.24 8.84 -22.48
C GLY A 187 -21.72 9.04 -22.79
N VAL A 188 -22.31 8.19 -23.68
CA VAL A 188 -23.71 8.25 -24.09
C VAL A 188 -24.53 7.14 -23.44
N THR A 189 -24.05 5.89 -23.54
CA THR A 189 -24.79 4.71 -23.07
C THR A 189 -24.49 4.34 -21.61
N ALA A 190 -23.46 4.93 -21.02
CA ALA A 190 -22.93 4.61 -19.70
C ALA A 190 -22.44 3.14 -19.55
N GLN A 191 -22.30 2.41 -20.66
CA GLN A 191 -21.77 1.05 -20.65
C GLN A 191 -20.30 1.05 -20.21
N THR A 192 -19.92 0.14 -19.32
CA THR A 192 -18.51 -0.05 -18.94
C THR A 192 -17.73 -0.67 -20.08
N LEU A 193 -16.71 0.02 -20.53
CA LEU A 193 -15.84 -0.37 -21.64
C LEU A 193 -14.52 -1.00 -21.15
N SER A 194 -14.03 -0.59 -19.98
CA SER A 194 -12.80 -1.09 -19.37
C SER A 194 -12.85 -0.96 -17.86
N ALA A 195 -12.18 -1.86 -17.15
CA ALA A 195 -12.02 -1.80 -15.69
C ALA A 195 -10.63 -2.30 -15.28
N GLU A 196 -9.84 -1.41 -14.68
CA GLU A 196 -8.45 -1.68 -14.30
C GLU A 196 -8.26 -1.52 -12.79
N ALA A 197 -7.77 -2.55 -12.13
CA ALA A 197 -7.32 -2.47 -10.75
C ALA A 197 -5.88 -1.93 -10.71
N ILE A 198 -5.65 -0.84 -9.99
CA ILE A 198 -4.37 -0.15 -9.94
C ILE A 198 -3.72 -0.37 -8.58
N VAL A 199 -2.83 -1.35 -8.50
CA VAL A 199 -2.17 -1.69 -7.24
C VAL A 199 -1.06 -0.68 -6.94
N GLY A 200 -1.14 -0.05 -5.75
CA GLY A 200 -0.08 0.81 -5.21
C GLY A 200 0.15 2.13 -5.95
N ALA A 201 -0.82 2.61 -6.73
CA ALA A 201 -0.70 3.88 -7.43
C ALA A 201 -0.95 5.07 -6.49
N VAL A 202 0.15 5.63 -5.99
CA VAL A 202 0.14 6.94 -5.32
C VAL A 202 0.94 7.90 -6.17
N LEU A 203 0.34 9.03 -6.54
CA LEU A 203 0.98 10.14 -7.22
C LEU A 203 1.18 11.28 -6.23
N PHE A 204 2.41 11.69 -6.03
CA PHE A 204 2.73 12.87 -5.23
C PHE A 204 2.50 14.17 -6.03
N PRO A 205 2.45 15.33 -5.35
CA PRO A 205 2.35 16.62 -6.00
C PRO A 205 3.42 16.84 -7.07
N GLY A 206 2.98 17.09 -8.31
CA GLY A 206 3.83 17.29 -9.48
C GLY A 206 4.14 16.01 -10.26
N GLU A 207 3.69 14.84 -9.82
CA GLU A 207 3.86 13.59 -10.58
C GLU A 207 2.76 13.40 -11.62
N ALA A 208 3.12 12.67 -12.69
CA ALA A 208 2.20 12.22 -13.71
C ALA A 208 2.36 10.72 -13.96
N ARG A 209 1.30 10.08 -14.47
CA ARG A 209 1.30 8.64 -14.78
C ARG A 209 0.41 8.36 -15.98
N SER A 210 0.87 7.45 -16.84
CA SER A 210 0.06 6.85 -17.89
C SER A 210 -0.38 5.45 -17.45
N ILE A 211 -1.66 5.16 -17.61
CA ILE A 211 -2.29 3.89 -17.24
C ILE A 211 -2.92 3.31 -18.49
N GLN A 212 -2.43 2.16 -18.93
CA GLN A 212 -2.99 1.46 -20.07
C GLN A 212 -4.36 0.92 -19.73
N LEU A 213 -5.35 1.24 -20.55
CA LEU A 213 -6.69 0.68 -20.48
C LEU A 213 -6.79 -0.56 -21.36
N LYS A 214 -7.60 -1.53 -20.92
CA LYS A 214 -7.87 -2.78 -21.64
C LYS A 214 -9.35 -2.85 -21.97
N PRO A 215 -9.80 -2.10 -22.97
CA PRO A 215 -11.22 -2.10 -23.32
C PRO A 215 -11.65 -3.45 -23.91
N ASN A 216 -12.89 -3.82 -23.66
CA ASN A 216 -13.49 -5.06 -24.15
C ASN A 216 -13.85 -5.02 -25.65
N ALA A 217 -13.78 -3.83 -26.28
CA ALA A 217 -13.98 -3.59 -27.70
C ALA A 217 -13.15 -2.38 -28.14
N ALA A 218 -13.02 -2.20 -29.46
CA ALA A 218 -12.36 -1.01 -30.01
C ALA A 218 -13.10 0.26 -29.57
N LEU A 219 -12.36 1.22 -29.00
CA LEU A 219 -12.95 2.49 -28.56
C LEU A 219 -13.09 3.42 -29.76
N GLY A 220 -14.30 3.95 -29.96
CA GLY A 220 -14.54 5.05 -30.88
C GLY A 220 -14.01 6.36 -30.34
N SER A 221 -13.80 7.34 -31.24
CA SER A 221 -13.59 8.73 -30.85
C SER A 221 -14.88 9.30 -30.26
N GLY A 222 -14.76 10.25 -29.33
CA GLY A 222 -15.92 10.92 -28.74
C GLY A 222 -15.92 10.94 -27.22
N PRO A 223 -17.08 11.24 -26.63
CA PRO A 223 -17.23 11.41 -25.19
C PRO A 223 -17.16 10.09 -24.44
N HIS A 224 -16.41 10.11 -23.34
CA HIS A 224 -16.30 9.00 -22.37
C HIS A 224 -16.36 9.55 -20.95
N THR A 225 -16.74 8.70 -20.00
CA THR A 225 -16.66 9.04 -18.57
C THR A 225 -15.66 8.10 -17.91
N LEU A 226 -14.63 8.68 -17.28
CA LEU A 226 -13.67 7.94 -16.48
C LEU A 226 -14.13 7.98 -15.02
N GLU A 227 -14.47 6.83 -14.45
CA GLU A 227 -14.69 6.63 -13.03
C GLU A 227 -13.35 6.28 -12.38
N VAL A 228 -12.92 7.10 -11.44
CA VAL A 228 -11.68 6.93 -10.68
C VAL A 228 -12.03 6.65 -9.24
N LEU A 229 -11.77 5.44 -8.76
CA LEU A 229 -11.90 5.12 -7.35
C LEU A 229 -10.61 5.52 -6.63
N THR A 230 -10.73 6.48 -5.72
CA THR A 230 -9.64 6.97 -4.86
C THR A 230 -9.88 6.55 -3.41
N ASP A 231 -8.92 6.82 -2.53
CA ASP A 231 -9.07 6.68 -1.06
C ASP A 231 -10.12 7.62 -0.45
N ARG A 232 -10.59 8.61 -1.24
CA ARG A 232 -11.66 9.58 -0.86
C ARG A 232 -13.03 9.21 -1.44
N GLY A 233 -13.10 8.10 -2.18
CA GLY A 233 -14.30 7.64 -2.87
C GLY A 233 -14.21 7.81 -4.39
N PRO A 234 -15.31 7.51 -5.12
CA PRO A 234 -15.35 7.59 -6.56
C PRO A 234 -15.39 9.05 -7.05
N GLN A 235 -14.71 9.30 -8.14
CA GLN A 235 -14.75 10.54 -8.90
C GLN A 235 -15.10 10.22 -10.36
N TYR A 236 -15.85 11.09 -11.02
CA TYR A 236 -16.27 10.93 -12.40
C TYR A 236 -15.74 12.09 -13.24
N VAL A 237 -14.98 11.77 -14.26
CA VAL A 237 -14.32 12.75 -15.12
C VAL A 237 -14.82 12.56 -16.55
N ALA A 238 -15.45 13.59 -17.10
CA ALA A 238 -15.85 13.59 -18.51
C ALA A 238 -14.62 13.87 -19.38
N LEU A 239 -14.33 12.98 -20.31
CA LEU A 239 -13.17 13.02 -21.19
C LEU A 239 -13.60 12.79 -22.63
N SER A 240 -12.78 13.21 -23.56
CA SER A 240 -12.97 12.88 -24.98
C SER A 240 -11.73 12.16 -25.50
N LEU A 241 -11.96 11.07 -26.24
CA LEU A 241 -10.90 10.43 -26.99
C LEU A 241 -10.80 11.11 -28.35
N PRO A 242 -9.68 11.77 -28.69
CA PRO A 242 -9.50 12.43 -29.96
C PRO A 242 -9.70 11.46 -31.15
N SER A 243 -10.18 11.99 -32.31
CA SER A 243 -10.04 11.32 -33.60
C SER A 243 -8.57 11.37 -34.03
N ASP A 244 -8.12 10.31 -34.64
CA ASP A 244 -6.77 10.22 -35.25
C ASP A 244 -6.59 11.26 -36.34
#